data_010179465b09e67a78b41a7be9e97113
#
_entry.id   010179465b09e67a78b41a7be9e97113
#
_cell.length_a   1.000
_cell.length_b   1.000
_cell.length_c   1.000
_cell.angle_alpha   90.00
_cell.angle_beta   90.00
_cell.angle_gamma   90.00
#
_symmetry.space_group_name_H-M   'P 1'
#
loop_
_entity.id
_entity.type
_entity.pdbx_description
1 polymer ?
#
loop_
_entity_poly.entity_id
_entity_poly.type
_entity_poly.pdbx_seq_one_letter_code
_entity_poly.pdbx_strand_id
1 'polypeptide(L)'
;EEADFAAETVDLSDMHMIKRWLADTDTLVVPHAGKLGDDAINERSWLRQRHILSFAAFPLTDGRKSFGMITVANRHLPFIWDNNKTLLLKRFATAISEVMIRERNHFAMEELQEELIAANEKLKIQAETDDLTRLSTRRPFKRELKSHIHHGIENELPVAVMMIDVDHFKAYNDEYGHLKGDDVLTKIARVLLKQTQAFQGTVARFGGEEFAITLSTHCAAQLHALADAIRDDISKLGLTHVKNPDGETITVSMGGIILQPTDETTDSYLLEMADQRLYQAKEEGRDRINIIDHRSQK
;
A
#
# COMPACT_ATOMS: atom_id res chain seq x y z
N GLU A 1 5.58 3.67 -57.47
CA GLU A 1 4.51 4.44 -56.82
C GLU A 1 4.74 4.33 -55.32
N GLU A 2 5.10 5.44 -54.67
CA GLU A 2 5.26 5.51 -53.22
C GLU A 2 3.88 5.43 -52.55
N ALA A 3 3.71 4.47 -51.69
CA ALA A 3 2.52 4.39 -50.84
C ALA A 3 2.63 5.48 -49.76
N ASP A 4 1.73 6.45 -49.78
CA ASP A 4 1.66 7.50 -48.80
C ASP A 4 0.87 6.97 -47.59
N PHE A 5 1.55 6.81 -46.44
CA PHE A 5 0.95 6.37 -45.18
C PHE A 5 0.62 7.61 -44.36
N ALA A 6 -0.66 7.92 -44.24
CA ALA A 6 -1.14 8.98 -43.33
C ALA A 6 -2.05 8.39 -42.26
N ALA A 7 -1.77 8.75 -41.01
CA ALA A 7 -2.72 8.54 -39.88
C ALA A 7 -3.58 9.80 -39.80
N GLU A 8 -4.89 9.66 -40.02
CA GLU A 8 -5.85 10.76 -40.00
C GLU A 8 -7.01 10.39 -39.04
N THR A 9 -7.40 11.31 -38.18
CA THR A 9 -8.63 11.17 -37.42
C THR A 9 -9.79 11.68 -38.24
N VAL A 10 -10.75 10.83 -38.54
CA VAL A 10 -11.92 11.15 -39.35
C VAL A 10 -13.14 11.16 -38.45
N ASP A 11 -13.90 12.25 -38.48
CA ASP A 11 -15.22 12.29 -37.84
C ASP A 11 -16.22 11.46 -38.67
N LEU A 12 -16.71 10.41 -38.07
CA LEU A 12 -17.67 9.49 -38.65
C LEU A 12 -19.12 9.86 -38.33
N SER A 13 -19.40 11.00 -37.65
CA SER A 13 -20.75 11.35 -37.18
C SER A 13 -21.82 11.28 -38.25
N ASP A 14 -21.47 11.72 -39.45
CA ASP A 14 -22.38 11.78 -40.61
C ASP A 14 -22.13 10.66 -41.66
N MET A 15 -21.29 9.69 -41.36
CA MET A 15 -20.93 8.58 -42.27
C MET A 15 -21.72 7.31 -41.91
N HIS A 16 -22.95 7.23 -42.37
CA HIS A 16 -23.90 6.17 -41.97
C HIS A 16 -23.50 4.79 -42.51
N MET A 17 -22.99 4.70 -43.71
CA MET A 17 -22.56 3.46 -44.34
C MET A 17 -21.32 2.88 -43.60
N ILE A 18 -20.34 3.72 -43.31
CA ILE A 18 -19.11 3.30 -42.64
C ILE A 18 -19.42 2.90 -41.19
N LYS A 19 -20.27 3.66 -40.49
CA LYS A 19 -20.75 3.28 -39.11
C LYS A 19 -21.45 1.95 -39.08
N ARG A 20 -22.39 1.71 -39.98
CA ARG A 20 -23.07 0.43 -40.10
C ARG A 20 -22.13 -0.70 -40.36
N TRP A 21 -21.20 -0.49 -41.33
CA TRP A 21 -20.19 -1.49 -41.64
C TRP A 21 -19.24 -1.77 -40.44
N LEU A 22 -18.77 -0.75 -39.72
CA LEU A 22 -17.95 -0.94 -38.51
C LEU A 22 -18.66 -1.75 -37.44
N ALA A 23 -20.00 -1.66 -37.37
CA ALA A 23 -20.79 -2.47 -36.44
C ALA A 23 -20.81 -3.97 -36.83
N ASP A 24 -20.77 -4.28 -38.12
CA ASP A 24 -20.81 -5.65 -38.65
C ASP A 24 -19.42 -6.35 -38.64
N THR A 25 -18.35 -5.63 -38.33
CA THR A 25 -16.96 -6.16 -38.24
C THR A 25 -16.46 -6.93 -39.45
N ASP A 26 -16.96 -6.62 -40.63
CA ASP A 26 -16.55 -7.25 -41.89
C ASP A 26 -15.70 -6.31 -42.77
N THR A 27 -15.16 -6.82 -43.86
CA THR A 27 -14.39 -6.04 -44.83
C THR A 27 -15.32 -5.24 -45.73
N LEU A 28 -15.09 -3.93 -45.84
CA LEU A 28 -15.79 -3.06 -46.77
C LEU A 28 -14.95 -2.86 -48.01
N VAL A 29 -15.51 -3.16 -49.16
CA VAL A 29 -14.87 -2.92 -50.46
C VAL A 29 -15.74 -2.02 -51.32
N VAL A 30 -15.21 -0.87 -51.75
CA VAL A 30 -15.84 0.07 -52.67
C VAL A 30 -15.01 0.13 -53.95
N PRO A 31 -15.38 -0.67 -54.96
CA PRO A 31 -14.60 -0.74 -56.19
C PRO A 31 -14.61 0.55 -57.00
N HIS A 32 -15.65 1.36 -56.87
CA HIS A 32 -15.80 2.65 -57.57
C HIS A 32 -16.61 3.62 -56.71
N ALA A 33 -15.95 4.63 -56.13
CA ALA A 33 -16.57 5.60 -55.25
C ALA A 33 -17.76 6.37 -55.87
N GLY A 34 -17.69 6.65 -57.18
CA GLY A 34 -18.77 7.34 -57.91
C GLY A 34 -20.03 6.51 -58.11
N LYS A 35 -20.01 5.21 -57.84
CA LYS A 35 -21.15 4.30 -57.94
C LYS A 35 -21.83 3.98 -56.60
N LEU A 36 -21.39 4.64 -55.52
CA LEU A 36 -22.06 4.54 -54.21
C LEU A 36 -23.51 5.07 -54.32
N GLY A 37 -24.42 4.38 -53.66
CA GLY A 37 -25.83 4.73 -53.64
C GLY A 37 -26.15 6.05 -52.93
N ASP A 38 -27.43 6.42 -52.93
CA ASP A 38 -27.86 7.67 -52.30
C ASP A 38 -27.89 7.59 -50.76
N ASP A 39 -27.82 6.40 -50.19
CA ASP A 39 -27.65 6.15 -48.78
C ASP A 39 -26.22 6.46 -48.28
N ALA A 40 -25.26 6.68 -49.19
CA ALA A 40 -23.84 6.98 -48.87
C ALA A 40 -23.40 8.35 -49.44
N ILE A 41 -24.29 9.36 -49.41
CA ILE A 41 -24.00 10.70 -49.96
C ILE A 41 -22.78 11.34 -49.24
N ASN A 42 -22.71 11.26 -47.95
CA ASN A 42 -21.61 11.86 -47.15
C ASN A 42 -20.29 11.17 -47.44
N GLU A 43 -20.28 9.84 -47.48
CA GLU A 43 -19.12 9.03 -47.81
C GLU A 43 -18.65 9.33 -49.24
N ARG A 44 -19.57 9.43 -50.19
CA ARG A 44 -19.25 9.78 -51.58
C ARG A 44 -18.66 11.18 -51.70
N SER A 45 -19.19 12.16 -50.96
CA SER A 45 -18.63 13.51 -50.90
C SER A 45 -17.23 13.53 -50.31
N TRP A 46 -17.03 12.82 -49.19
CA TRP A 46 -15.73 12.69 -48.51
C TRP A 46 -14.67 12.05 -49.42
N LEU A 47 -15.01 10.96 -50.09
CA LEU A 47 -14.13 10.28 -51.04
C LEU A 47 -13.79 11.18 -52.23
N ARG A 48 -14.77 11.93 -52.76
CA ARG A 48 -14.59 12.87 -53.88
C ARG A 48 -13.65 14.03 -53.53
N GLN A 49 -13.81 14.62 -52.35
CA GLN A 49 -12.94 15.69 -51.87
C GLN A 49 -11.47 15.26 -51.76
N ARG A 50 -11.24 13.98 -51.49
CA ARG A 50 -9.88 13.38 -51.39
C ARG A 50 -9.40 12.74 -52.69
N HIS A 51 -10.15 12.89 -53.76
CA HIS A 51 -9.85 12.30 -55.07
C HIS A 51 -9.73 10.76 -55.03
N ILE A 52 -10.43 10.08 -54.11
CA ILE A 52 -10.41 8.64 -53.97
C ILE A 52 -11.41 8.02 -54.96
N LEU A 53 -10.91 7.20 -55.90
CA LEU A 53 -11.75 6.50 -56.88
C LEU A 53 -12.24 5.14 -56.43
N SER A 54 -11.43 4.46 -55.63
CA SER A 54 -11.81 3.18 -55.00
C SER A 54 -11.12 3.03 -53.66
N PHE A 55 -11.76 2.33 -52.73
CA PHE A 55 -11.14 2.04 -51.47
C PHE A 55 -11.64 0.69 -50.88
N ALA A 56 -10.86 0.14 -49.95
CA ALA A 56 -11.26 -0.93 -49.09
C ALA A 56 -10.90 -0.59 -47.65
N ALA A 57 -11.75 -0.98 -46.71
CA ALA A 57 -11.51 -0.83 -45.28
C ALA A 57 -11.59 -2.18 -44.59
N PHE A 58 -10.66 -2.37 -43.68
CA PHE A 58 -10.49 -3.59 -42.88
C PHE A 58 -10.59 -3.20 -41.43
N PRO A 59 -11.55 -3.75 -40.69
CA PRO A 59 -11.76 -3.37 -39.29
C PRO A 59 -10.60 -3.83 -38.42
N LEU A 60 -10.22 -2.98 -37.46
CA LEU A 60 -9.42 -3.35 -36.30
C LEU A 60 -10.40 -3.71 -35.16
N THR A 61 -10.38 -4.95 -34.73
CA THR A 61 -11.39 -5.50 -33.83
C THR A 61 -10.79 -6.32 -32.70
N ASP A 62 -11.44 -6.31 -31.53
CA ASP A 62 -11.14 -7.20 -30.43
C ASP A 62 -11.94 -8.52 -30.46
N GLY A 63 -12.57 -8.82 -31.62
CA GLY A 63 -13.44 -9.97 -31.82
C GLY A 63 -14.91 -9.71 -31.44
N ARG A 64 -15.22 -8.59 -30.80
CA ARG A 64 -16.60 -8.17 -30.42
C ARG A 64 -17.00 -6.84 -31.04
N LYS A 65 -16.09 -5.88 -31.05
CA LYS A 65 -16.31 -4.52 -31.57
C LYS A 65 -15.12 -4.03 -32.37
N SER A 66 -15.39 -3.25 -33.39
CA SER A 66 -14.36 -2.48 -34.08
C SER A 66 -13.96 -1.26 -33.25
N PHE A 67 -12.67 -1.04 -33.06
CA PHE A 67 -12.10 0.13 -32.42
C PHE A 67 -11.32 1.03 -33.39
N GLY A 68 -11.21 0.61 -34.64
CA GLY A 68 -10.54 1.34 -35.72
C GLY A 68 -10.67 0.63 -37.05
N MET A 69 -10.01 1.16 -38.05
CA MET A 69 -9.94 0.53 -39.37
C MET A 69 -8.64 0.86 -40.10
N ILE A 70 -8.20 -0.04 -40.95
CA ILE A 70 -7.16 0.21 -41.93
C ILE A 70 -7.84 0.39 -43.27
N THR A 71 -7.50 1.46 -44.00
CA THR A 71 -8.05 1.74 -45.34
C THR A 71 -6.92 1.70 -46.37
N VAL A 72 -7.26 1.15 -47.55
CA VAL A 72 -6.42 1.22 -48.73
C VAL A 72 -7.23 1.92 -49.82
N ALA A 73 -6.71 3.04 -50.32
CA ALA A 73 -7.41 3.87 -51.31
C ALA A 73 -6.57 4.04 -52.57
N ASN A 74 -7.24 4.10 -53.74
CA ASN A 74 -6.61 4.42 -55.02
C ASN A 74 -7.22 5.71 -55.59
N ARG A 75 -6.36 6.64 -55.97
CA ARG A 75 -6.71 7.97 -56.52
C ARG A 75 -6.67 8.04 -58.06
N HIS A 76 -6.05 7.06 -58.71
CA HIS A 76 -5.78 7.14 -60.14
C HIS A 76 -6.65 6.22 -60.99
N LEU A 77 -6.95 5.02 -60.48
CA LEU A 77 -7.72 4.01 -61.18
C LEU A 77 -8.69 3.28 -60.26
N PRO A 78 -9.82 2.78 -60.79
CA PRO A 78 -10.62 1.82 -60.06
C PRO A 78 -9.78 0.57 -59.78
N PHE A 79 -9.68 0.19 -58.52
CA PHE A 79 -8.83 -0.94 -58.11
C PHE A 79 -9.60 -2.25 -58.22
N ILE A 80 -9.01 -3.25 -58.85
CA ILE A 80 -9.56 -4.60 -58.91
C ILE A 80 -9.19 -5.33 -57.61
N TRP A 81 -10.15 -5.50 -56.79
CA TRP A 81 -10.04 -6.27 -55.54
C TRP A 81 -10.20 -7.76 -55.86
N ASP A 82 -9.15 -8.53 -55.75
CA ASP A 82 -9.19 -9.99 -55.79
C ASP A 82 -9.18 -10.59 -54.37
N ASN A 83 -9.60 -11.86 -54.30
CA ASN A 83 -9.70 -12.56 -52.99
C ASN A 83 -8.34 -12.66 -52.28
N ASN A 84 -7.23 -12.76 -53.00
CA ASN A 84 -5.91 -12.93 -52.41
C ASN A 84 -5.45 -11.62 -51.73
N LYS A 85 -5.63 -10.47 -52.37
CA LYS A 85 -5.31 -9.16 -51.82
C LYS A 85 -6.19 -8.82 -50.62
N THR A 86 -7.47 -9.10 -50.74
CA THR A 86 -8.42 -8.91 -49.63
C THR A 86 -8.04 -9.77 -48.43
N LEU A 87 -7.71 -11.06 -48.63
CA LEU A 87 -7.28 -11.94 -47.59
C LEU A 87 -5.97 -11.50 -46.89
N LEU A 88 -5.01 -11.04 -47.71
CA LEU A 88 -3.73 -10.55 -47.19
C LEU A 88 -3.93 -9.33 -46.28
N LEU A 89 -4.72 -8.34 -46.72
CA LEU A 89 -4.97 -7.13 -45.95
C LEU A 89 -5.84 -7.41 -44.69
N LYS A 90 -6.76 -8.37 -44.77
CA LYS A 90 -7.52 -8.83 -43.62
C LYS A 90 -6.60 -9.44 -42.55
N ARG A 91 -5.64 -10.28 -42.94
CA ARG A 91 -4.63 -10.82 -42.03
C ARG A 91 -3.76 -9.74 -41.41
N PHE A 92 -3.39 -8.72 -42.20
CA PHE A 92 -2.64 -7.56 -41.73
C PHE A 92 -3.43 -6.78 -40.68
N ALA A 93 -4.71 -6.50 -40.93
CA ALA A 93 -5.59 -5.83 -39.99
C ALA A 93 -5.75 -6.64 -38.66
N THR A 94 -5.87 -7.98 -38.76
CA THR A 94 -5.91 -8.86 -37.62
C THR A 94 -4.63 -8.76 -36.79
N ALA A 95 -3.46 -8.87 -37.44
CA ALA A 95 -2.17 -8.79 -36.74
C ALA A 95 -1.96 -7.44 -36.05
N ILE A 96 -2.34 -6.32 -36.70
CA ILE A 96 -2.30 -4.99 -36.09
C ILE A 96 -3.27 -4.89 -34.92
N SER A 97 -4.49 -5.44 -35.06
CA SER A 97 -5.47 -5.48 -33.95
C SER A 97 -4.91 -6.20 -32.72
N GLU A 98 -4.28 -7.35 -32.92
CA GLU A 98 -3.67 -8.14 -31.83
C GLU A 98 -2.55 -7.36 -31.12
N VAL A 99 -1.68 -6.68 -31.86
CA VAL A 99 -0.63 -5.84 -31.28
C VAL A 99 -1.22 -4.68 -30.48
N MET A 100 -2.17 -3.93 -31.04
CA MET A 100 -2.80 -2.81 -30.37
C MET A 100 -3.56 -3.22 -29.09
N ILE A 101 -4.24 -4.38 -29.14
CA ILE A 101 -4.93 -4.95 -27.96
C ILE A 101 -3.91 -5.33 -26.90
N ARG A 102 -2.81 -5.98 -27.31
CA ARG A 102 -1.74 -6.37 -26.37
C ARG A 102 -1.14 -5.14 -25.68
N GLU A 103 -0.80 -4.10 -26.41
CA GLU A 103 -0.27 -2.86 -25.83
C GLU A 103 -1.27 -2.20 -24.88
N ARG A 104 -2.53 -2.06 -25.31
CA ARG A 104 -3.57 -1.51 -24.44
C ARG A 104 -3.76 -2.29 -23.14
N ASN A 105 -3.76 -3.62 -23.23
CA ASN A 105 -3.87 -4.48 -22.07
C ASN A 105 -2.62 -4.37 -21.17
N HIS A 106 -1.44 -4.19 -21.76
CA HIS A 106 -0.20 -4.00 -21.02
C HIS A 106 -0.24 -2.72 -20.19
N PHE A 107 -0.59 -1.58 -20.79
CA PHE A 107 -0.74 -0.31 -20.06
C PHE A 107 -1.81 -0.38 -18.96
N ALA A 108 -2.97 -0.98 -19.24
CA ALA A 108 -4.01 -1.15 -18.23
C ALA A 108 -3.57 -2.06 -17.07
N MET A 109 -2.74 -3.07 -17.34
CA MET A 109 -2.18 -3.96 -16.33
C MET A 109 -1.15 -3.25 -15.45
N GLU A 110 -0.28 -2.42 -16.04
CA GLU A 110 0.70 -1.61 -15.32
C GLU A 110 -0.01 -0.62 -14.37
N GLU A 111 -1.03 0.09 -14.86
CA GLU A 111 -1.81 1.04 -14.05
C GLU A 111 -2.48 0.34 -12.86
N LEU A 112 -3.15 -0.81 -13.10
CA LEU A 112 -3.74 -1.61 -12.03
C LEU A 112 -2.71 -2.14 -11.02
N GLN A 113 -1.51 -2.49 -11.48
CA GLN A 113 -0.45 -2.95 -10.61
C GLN A 113 0.07 -1.83 -9.70
N GLU A 114 0.22 -0.62 -10.22
CA GLU A 114 0.60 0.56 -9.42
C GLU A 114 -0.48 0.90 -8.37
N GLU A 115 -1.75 0.88 -8.75
CA GLU A 115 -2.86 1.09 -7.82
C GLU A 115 -2.89 0.03 -6.71
N LEU A 116 -2.67 -1.24 -7.06
CA LEU A 116 -2.63 -2.34 -6.10
C LEU A 116 -1.47 -2.19 -5.11
N ILE A 117 -0.28 -1.81 -5.59
CA ILE A 117 0.88 -1.56 -4.73
C ILE A 117 0.58 -0.42 -3.75
N ALA A 118 0.07 0.72 -4.25
CA ALA A 118 -0.27 1.87 -3.41
C ALA A 118 -1.35 1.53 -2.36
N ALA A 119 -2.39 0.78 -2.75
CA ALA A 119 -3.42 0.32 -1.83
C ALA A 119 -2.87 -0.63 -0.76
N ASN A 120 -1.98 -1.57 -1.14
CA ASN A 120 -1.33 -2.49 -0.20
C ASN A 120 -0.42 -1.75 0.80
N GLU A 121 0.35 -0.77 0.34
CA GLU A 121 1.19 0.05 1.23
C GLU A 121 0.34 0.84 2.22
N LYS A 122 -0.76 1.44 1.76
CA LYS A 122 -1.69 2.15 2.63
C LYS A 122 -2.30 1.23 3.69
N LEU A 123 -2.77 0.04 3.29
CA LEU A 123 -3.30 -0.96 4.23
C LEU A 123 -2.24 -1.44 5.21
N LYS A 124 -0.98 -1.61 4.76
CA LYS A 124 0.14 -1.98 5.60
C LYS A 124 0.42 -0.92 6.66
N ILE A 125 0.50 0.36 6.28
CA ILE A 125 0.69 1.47 7.21
C ILE A 125 -0.44 1.52 8.23
N GLN A 126 -1.70 1.37 7.81
CA GLN A 126 -2.87 1.33 8.72
C GLN A 126 -2.83 0.15 9.68
N ALA A 127 -2.35 -1.04 9.25
CA ALA A 127 -2.23 -2.21 10.12
C ALA A 127 -1.02 -2.17 11.05
N GLU A 128 0.02 -1.40 10.71
CA GLU A 128 1.29 -1.33 11.44
C GLU A 128 1.36 -0.17 12.44
N THR A 129 0.44 0.81 12.35
CA THR A 129 0.40 1.99 13.20
C THR A 129 -0.91 2.06 13.98
N ASP A 130 -0.83 2.30 15.28
CA ASP A 130 -2.01 2.53 16.12
C ASP A 130 -2.62 3.90 15.85
N ASP A 131 -3.91 3.94 15.53
CA ASP A 131 -4.59 5.16 15.08
C ASP A 131 -4.66 6.25 16.16
N LEU A 132 -4.75 5.89 17.43
CA LEU A 132 -4.83 6.82 18.54
C LEU A 132 -3.47 7.42 18.89
N THR A 133 -2.47 6.57 19.08
CA THR A 133 -1.16 6.97 19.63
C THR A 133 -0.10 7.22 18.57
N ARG A 134 -0.34 6.77 17.33
CA ARG A 134 0.61 6.79 16.22
C ARG A 134 1.90 6.00 16.45
N LEU A 135 1.93 5.18 17.48
CA LEU A 135 3.01 4.21 17.72
C LEU A 135 2.84 2.98 16.83
N SER A 136 3.89 2.17 16.74
CA SER A 136 3.80 0.85 16.12
C SER A 136 2.75 -0.02 16.82
N THR A 137 2.09 -0.89 16.08
CA THR A 137 1.26 -1.96 16.65
C THR A 137 2.11 -3.17 17.06
N ARG A 138 1.49 -4.15 17.73
CA ARG A 138 2.14 -5.39 18.18
C ARG A 138 2.88 -6.15 17.07
N ARG A 139 2.36 -6.18 15.83
CA ARG A 139 2.97 -6.93 14.72
C ARG A 139 4.33 -6.39 14.28
N PRO A 140 4.47 -5.11 13.88
CA PRO A 140 5.78 -4.55 13.53
C PRO A 140 6.74 -4.56 14.72
N PHE A 141 6.25 -4.34 15.95
CA PHE A 141 7.10 -4.46 17.14
C PHE A 141 7.75 -5.84 17.27
N LYS A 142 6.97 -6.92 17.11
CA LYS A 142 7.53 -8.29 17.14
C LYS A 142 8.54 -8.55 16.03
N ARG A 143 8.34 -7.97 14.86
CA ARG A 143 9.30 -8.07 13.74
C ARG A 143 10.61 -7.37 14.10
N GLU A 144 10.53 -6.19 14.68
CA GLU A 144 11.69 -5.41 15.10
C GLU A 144 12.44 -6.11 16.25
N LEU A 145 11.72 -6.65 17.23
CA LEU A 145 12.31 -7.43 18.31
C LEU A 145 13.10 -8.64 17.78
N LYS A 146 12.57 -9.36 16.77
CA LYS A 146 13.30 -10.44 16.11
C LYS A 146 14.56 -9.94 15.41
N SER A 147 14.51 -8.76 14.78
CA SER A 147 15.67 -8.12 14.17
C SER A 147 16.74 -7.80 15.23
N HIS A 148 16.33 -7.25 16.39
CA HIS A 148 17.25 -6.97 17.51
C HIS A 148 17.87 -8.26 18.08
N ILE A 149 17.09 -9.35 18.20
CA ILE A 149 17.62 -10.65 18.64
C ILE A 149 18.69 -11.13 17.66
N HIS A 150 18.41 -11.14 16.37
CA HIS A 150 19.33 -11.58 15.33
C HIS A 150 20.62 -10.74 15.31
N HIS A 151 20.45 -9.41 15.31
CA HIS A 151 21.58 -8.49 15.40
C HIS A 151 22.40 -8.66 16.69
N GLY A 152 21.71 -8.94 17.81
CA GLY A 152 22.35 -9.20 19.10
C GLY A 152 23.18 -10.48 19.10
N ILE A 153 22.73 -11.54 18.41
CA ILE A 153 23.48 -12.78 18.24
C ILE A 153 24.75 -12.54 17.39
N GLU A 154 24.59 -11.88 16.23
CA GLU A 154 25.68 -11.62 15.29
C GLU A 154 26.77 -10.70 15.85
N ASN A 155 26.42 -9.74 16.69
CA ASN A 155 27.33 -8.71 17.20
C ASN A 155 27.64 -8.83 18.69
N GLU A 156 27.21 -9.91 19.32
CA GLU A 156 27.37 -10.15 20.76
C GLU A 156 26.80 -9.00 21.62
N LEU A 157 25.67 -8.41 21.18
CA LEU A 157 25.00 -7.31 21.87
C LEU A 157 23.79 -7.80 22.66
N PRO A 158 23.63 -7.37 23.91
CA PRO A 158 22.42 -7.67 24.67
C PRO A 158 21.17 -7.01 24.06
N VAL A 159 20.04 -7.69 24.21
CA VAL A 159 18.72 -7.20 23.83
C VAL A 159 17.90 -6.93 25.07
N ALA A 160 17.19 -5.82 25.07
CA ALA A 160 16.28 -5.43 26.14
C ALA A 160 14.84 -5.34 25.63
N VAL A 161 13.91 -5.81 26.47
CA VAL A 161 12.47 -5.66 26.26
C VAL A 161 11.85 -5.13 27.55
N MET A 162 10.94 -4.18 27.43
CA MET A 162 10.17 -3.64 28.54
C MET A 162 8.69 -3.57 28.18
N MET A 163 7.84 -4.12 29.03
CA MET A 163 6.39 -3.96 29.00
C MET A 163 5.98 -2.86 29.97
N ILE A 164 5.02 -2.05 29.61
CA ILE A 164 4.55 -0.87 30.35
C ILE A 164 3.03 -0.90 30.36
N ASP A 165 2.43 -0.60 31.48
CA ASP A 165 0.98 -0.55 31.65
C ASP A 165 0.58 0.66 32.50
N VAL A 166 -0.51 1.32 32.11
CA VAL A 166 -1.02 2.50 32.83
C VAL A 166 -1.83 2.03 34.04
N ASP A 167 -1.35 2.39 35.22
CA ASP A 167 -1.94 1.96 36.44
C ASP A 167 -3.39 2.44 36.63
N HIS A 168 -4.28 1.54 37.04
CA HIS A 168 -5.69 1.81 37.29
C HIS A 168 -6.45 2.49 36.13
N PHE A 169 -6.03 2.28 34.87
CA PHE A 169 -6.58 2.96 33.72
C PHE A 169 -8.08 2.72 33.52
N LYS A 170 -8.57 1.52 33.84
CA LYS A 170 -10.02 1.25 33.81
C LYS A 170 -10.78 2.17 34.78
N ALA A 171 -10.30 2.34 36.01
CA ALA A 171 -10.92 3.23 37.01
C ALA A 171 -10.86 4.71 36.56
N TYR A 172 -9.81 5.09 35.80
CA TYR A 172 -9.73 6.40 35.20
C TYR A 172 -10.81 6.59 34.12
N ASN A 173 -10.99 5.63 33.21
CA ASN A 173 -12.02 5.67 32.20
C ASN A 173 -13.43 5.69 32.76
N ASP A 174 -13.68 4.91 33.84
CA ASP A 174 -14.97 4.86 34.51
C ASP A 174 -15.32 6.21 35.19
N GLU A 175 -14.33 6.99 35.63
CA GLU A 175 -14.53 8.30 36.27
C GLU A 175 -14.58 9.45 35.25
N TYR A 176 -13.66 9.47 34.26
CA TYR A 176 -13.48 10.64 33.37
C TYR A 176 -14.00 10.43 31.96
N GLY A 177 -14.37 9.18 31.61
CA GLY A 177 -14.82 8.79 30.29
C GLY A 177 -13.68 8.46 29.31
N HIS A 178 -13.99 7.65 28.30
CA HIS A 178 -13.00 7.13 27.32
C HIS A 178 -12.26 8.23 26.55
N LEU A 179 -12.90 9.35 26.22
CA LEU A 179 -12.22 10.45 25.50
C LEU A 179 -11.06 11.06 26.32
N LYS A 180 -11.22 11.13 27.65
CA LYS A 180 -10.13 11.55 28.53
C LYS A 180 -9.04 10.50 28.66
N GLY A 181 -9.42 9.22 28.70
CA GLY A 181 -8.47 8.12 28.63
C GLY A 181 -7.64 8.13 27.35
N ASP A 182 -8.25 8.37 26.21
CA ASP A 182 -7.57 8.48 24.91
C ASP A 182 -6.55 9.64 24.92
N ASP A 183 -6.87 10.78 25.51
CA ASP A 183 -5.94 11.91 25.67
C ASP A 183 -4.74 11.52 26.56
N VAL A 184 -4.99 10.79 27.65
CA VAL A 184 -3.92 10.25 28.52
C VAL A 184 -3.00 9.32 27.75
N LEU A 185 -3.55 8.32 27.04
CA LEU A 185 -2.75 7.38 26.25
C LEU A 185 -1.92 8.09 25.18
N THR A 186 -2.47 9.11 24.53
CA THR A 186 -1.75 9.91 23.53
C THR A 186 -0.58 10.70 24.15
N LYS A 187 -0.76 11.26 25.35
CA LYS A 187 0.30 11.97 26.07
C LYS A 187 1.41 11.02 26.53
N ILE A 188 1.05 9.87 27.09
CA ILE A 188 2.01 8.82 27.49
C ILE A 188 2.80 8.35 26.25
N ALA A 189 2.12 8.06 25.15
CA ALA A 189 2.76 7.63 23.90
C ALA A 189 3.83 8.63 23.41
N ARG A 190 3.57 9.93 23.52
CA ARG A 190 4.54 10.97 23.16
C ARG A 190 5.77 10.96 24.08
N VAL A 191 5.58 10.75 25.38
CA VAL A 191 6.70 10.58 26.32
C VAL A 191 7.52 9.36 25.96
N LEU A 192 6.86 8.21 25.77
CA LEU A 192 7.54 6.96 25.40
C LEU A 192 8.34 7.11 24.12
N LEU A 193 7.74 7.70 23.08
CA LEU A 193 8.43 7.92 21.79
C LEU A 193 9.66 8.80 21.95
N LYS A 194 9.51 9.95 22.63
CA LYS A 194 10.61 10.91 22.86
C LYS A 194 11.79 10.26 23.60
N GLN A 195 11.49 9.53 24.67
CA GLN A 195 12.54 8.91 25.49
C GLN A 195 13.22 7.74 24.77
N THR A 196 12.42 6.91 24.06
CA THR A 196 12.95 5.74 23.34
C THR A 196 13.82 6.13 22.15
N GLN A 197 13.50 7.24 21.45
CA GLN A 197 14.32 7.73 20.32
C GLN A 197 15.78 8.03 20.70
N ALA A 198 16.02 8.52 21.93
CA ALA A 198 17.37 8.80 22.41
C ALA A 198 18.25 7.53 22.50
N PHE A 199 17.63 6.36 22.58
CA PHE A 199 18.28 5.06 22.71
C PHE A 199 18.18 4.20 21.42
N GLN A 200 17.70 4.78 20.31
CA GLN A 200 17.47 4.06 19.04
C GLN A 200 16.58 2.81 19.22
N GLY A 201 15.67 2.85 20.17
CA GLY A 201 14.73 1.77 20.46
C GLY A 201 13.45 1.91 19.65
N THR A 202 12.65 0.85 19.67
CA THR A 202 11.31 0.82 19.09
C THR A 202 10.27 0.78 20.21
N VAL A 203 9.24 1.62 20.10
CA VAL A 203 8.10 1.64 21.00
C VAL A 203 6.81 1.30 20.25
N ALA A 204 5.94 0.53 20.91
CA ALA A 204 4.65 0.13 20.35
C ALA A 204 3.53 0.23 21.40
N ARG A 205 2.29 0.44 20.94
CA ARG A 205 1.10 0.15 21.71
C ARG A 205 0.74 -1.32 21.51
N PHE A 206 0.80 -2.08 22.59
CA PHE A 206 0.65 -3.54 22.54
C PHE A 206 -0.83 -3.97 22.59
N GLY A 207 -1.67 -3.18 23.26
CA GLY A 207 -3.13 -3.33 23.35
C GLY A 207 -3.70 -2.48 24.48
N GLY A 208 -4.89 -1.93 24.33
CA GLY A 208 -5.55 -1.15 25.39
C GLY A 208 -4.65 -0.05 25.96
N GLU A 209 -4.28 -0.21 27.22
CA GLU A 209 -3.38 0.65 28.00
C GLU A 209 -1.93 0.14 28.07
N GLU A 210 -1.60 -0.91 27.33
CA GLU A 210 -0.29 -1.56 27.36
C GLU A 210 0.62 -1.06 26.25
N PHE A 211 1.88 -0.79 26.60
CA PHE A 211 2.94 -0.41 25.67
C PHE A 211 4.14 -1.35 25.82
N ALA A 212 4.96 -1.41 24.79
CA ALA A 212 6.19 -2.19 24.80
C ALA A 212 7.34 -1.40 24.18
N ILE A 213 8.54 -1.58 24.71
CA ILE A 213 9.79 -1.01 24.19
C ILE A 213 10.78 -2.14 23.95
N THR A 214 11.52 -2.09 22.86
CA THR A 214 12.70 -2.93 22.61
C THR A 214 13.85 -2.10 22.14
N LEU A 215 15.04 -2.46 22.54
CA LEU A 215 16.29 -1.82 22.10
C LEU A 215 17.45 -2.80 22.18
N SER A 216 18.46 -2.58 21.34
CA SER A 216 19.79 -3.16 21.53
C SER A 216 20.56 -2.26 22.49
N THR A 217 21.13 -2.81 23.56
CA THR A 217 21.80 -2.02 24.61
C THR A 217 23.10 -2.65 25.04
N HIS A 218 24.08 -1.83 25.34
CA HIS A 218 25.38 -2.31 25.82
C HIS A 218 25.42 -2.53 27.36
N CYS A 219 24.44 -1.99 28.09
CA CYS A 219 24.41 -2.18 29.55
C CYS A 219 23.00 -2.03 30.14
N ALA A 220 22.75 -2.72 31.26
CA ALA A 220 21.49 -2.66 32.01
C ALA A 220 21.17 -1.24 32.51
N ALA A 221 22.17 -0.46 32.84
CA ALA A 221 21.99 0.91 33.32
C ALA A 221 21.25 1.79 32.29
N GLN A 222 21.39 1.53 30.99
CA GLN A 222 20.65 2.26 29.96
C GLN A 222 19.14 1.97 30.01
N LEU A 223 18.73 0.72 30.23
CA LEU A 223 17.31 0.39 30.33
C LEU A 223 16.71 0.97 31.61
N HIS A 224 17.41 0.92 32.73
CA HIS A 224 17.00 1.56 33.99
C HIS A 224 16.86 3.07 33.82
N ALA A 225 17.87 3.74 33.21
CA ALA A 225 17.84 5.17 32.97
C ALA A 225 16.68 5.58 32.06
N LEU A 226 16.38 4.78 31.03
CA LEU A 226 15.22 4.97 30.15
C LEU A 226 13.91 4.85 30.93
N ALA A 227 13.78 3.80 31.75
CA ALA A 227 12.56 3.57 32.54
C ALA A 227 12.33 4.68 33.57
N ASP A 228 13.40 5.12 34.28
CA ASP A 228 13.32 6.23 35.21
C ASP A 228 12.92 7.54 34.52
N ALA A 229 13.54 7.84 33.37
CA ALA A 229 13.20 9.04 32.58
C ALA A 229 11.74 9.02 32.08
N ILE A 230 11.24 7.87 31.68
CA ILE A 230 9.84 7.69 31.27
C ILE A 230 8.91 7.97 32.48
N ARG A 231 9.17 7.33 33.63
CA ARG A 231 8.37 7.51 34.84
C ARG A 231 8.33 8.95 35.29
N ASP A 232 9.48 9.59 35.34
CA ASP A 232 9.61 10.99 35.73
C ASP A 232 8.88 11.93 34.77
N ASP A 233 9.00 11.75 33.46
CA ASP A 233 8.32 12.60 32.47
C ASP A 233 6.81 12.36 32.47
N ILE A 234 6.31 11.14 32.71
CA ILE A 234 4.88 10.87 32.91
C ILE A 234 4.37 11.55 34.18
N SER A 235 5.08 11.44 35.29
CA SER A 235 4.74 12.14 36.55
C SER A 235 4.65 13.67 36.36
N LYS A 236 5.58 14.28 35.61
CA LYS A 236 5.56 15.72 35.26
C LYS A 236 4.36 16.16 34.44
N LEU A 237 3.65 15.23 33.76
CA LEU A 237 2.41 15.59 33.06
C LEU A 237 1.30 16.03 34.04
N GLY A 238 1.39 15.64 35.31
CA GLY A 238 0.46 16.05 36.35
C GLY A 238 -1.00 15.66 36.07
N LEU A 239 -1.22 14.51 35.42
CA LEU A 239 -2.55 14.05 35.02
C LEU A 239 -3.30 13.54 36.26
N THR A 240 -4.29 14.29 36.72
CA THR A 240 -5.08 13.96 37.93
C THR A 240 -5.87 12.67 37.75
N HIS A 241 -5.81 11.78 38.76
CA HIS A 241 -6.55 10.54 38.80
C HIS A 241 -7.14 10.30 40.21
N VAL A 242 -8.30 10.88 40.48
CA VAL A 242 -8.93 10.85 41.83
C VAL A 242 -9.34 9.46 42.34
N LYS A 243 -9.44 8.49 41.42
CA LYS A 243 -9.74 7.08 41.78
C LYS A 243 -8.49 6.20 41.83
N ASN A 244 -7.31 6.76 41.72
CA ASN A 244 -6.08 6.00 41.91
C ASN A 244 -5.87 5.77 43.40
N PRO A 245 -5.91 4.50 43.90
CA PRO A 245 -5.72 4.22 45.32
C PRO A 245 -4.27 4.44 45.77
N ASP A 246 -3.33 4.49 44.84
CA ASP A 246 -1.89 4.58 45.12
C ASP A 246 -1.37 6.04 44.99
N GLY A 247 -2.27 7.00 44.67
CA GLY A 247 -1.90 8.43 44.53
C GLY A 247 -2.99 9.28 43.86
N GLU A 248 -2.68 10.53 43.53
CA GLU A 248 -3.65 11.48 42.92
C GLU A 248 -3.42 11.69 41.41
N THR A 249 -2.45 11.02 40.83
CA THR A 249 -2.07 11.19 39.44
C THR A 249 -1.97 9.86 38.70
N ILE A 250 -1.96 9.94 37.36
CA ILE A 250 -1.66 8.79 36.48
C ILE A 250 -0.21 8.37 36.72
N THR A 251 -0.04 7.06 36.94
CA THR A 251 1.25 6.38 37.04
C THR A 251 1.34 5.22 36.07
N VAL A 252 2.53 4.65 35.89
CA VAL A 252 2.78 3.49 35.07
C VAL A 252 3.64 2.47 35.82
N SER A 253 3.30 1.20 35.66
CA SER A 253 4.15 0.09 36.06
C SER A 253 4.96 -0.41 34.86
N MET A 254 6.22 -0.79 35.09
CA MET A 254 7.12 -1.24 34.04
C MET A 254 7.82 -2.52 34.43
N GLY A 255 7.83 -3.48 33.51
CA GLY A 255 8.56 -4.75 33.68
C GLY A 255 9.53 -4.97 32.52
N GLY A 256 10.77 -5.28 32.81
CA GLY A 256 11.77 -5.44 31.75
C GLY A 256 12.73 -6.58 31.97
N ILE A 257 13.34 -7.01 30.86
CA ILE A 257 14.41 -8.00 30.81
C ILE A 257 15.52 -7.52 29.89
N ILE A 258 16.74 -7.82 30.31
CA ILE A 258 17.93 -7.72 29.47
C ILE A 258 18.61 -9.07 29.44
N LEU A 259 18.97 -9.56 28.28
CA LEU A 259 19.76 -10.77 28.15
C LEU A 259 20.70 -10.70 26.95
N GLN A 260 21.76 -11.51 26.98
CA GLN A 260 22.56 -11.82 25.80
C GLN A 260 21.81 -12.89 24.99
N PRO A 261 21.34 -12.57 23.76
CA PRO A 261 20.58 -13.54 23.00
C PRO A 261 21.44 -14.69 22.45
N THR A 262 20.83 -15.84 22.31
CA THR A 262 21.37 -17.05 21.68
C THR A 262 20.42 -17.55 20.60
N ASP A 263 20.82 -18.56 19.81
CA ASP A 263 19.96 -19.17 18.78
C ASP A 263 18.65 -19.75 19.33
N GLU A 264 18.57 -20.02 20.62
CA GLU A 264 17.35 -20.48 21.31
C GLU A 264 16.45 -19.33 21.79
N THR A 265 16.93 -18.08 21.74
CA THR A 265 16.20 -16.92 22.22
C THR A 265 15.05 -16.56 21.27
N THR A 266 13.81 -16.55 21.77
CA THR A 266 12.62 -16.18 20.98
C THR A 266 12.02 -14.85 21.43
N ASP A 267 11.34 -14.16 20.51
CA ASP A 267 10.56 -12.95 20.82
C ASP A 267 9.49 -13.21 21.90
N SER A 268 8.87 -14.39 21.85
CA SER A 268 7.84 -14.78 22.83
C SER A 268 8.42 -14.97 24.22
N TYR A 269 9.60 -15.58 24.35
CA TYR A 269 10.26 -15.74 25.64
C TYR A 269 10.59 -14.39 26.29
N LEU A 270 11.17 -13.45 25.52
CA LEU A 270 11.50 -12.12 26.03
C LEU A 270 10.25 -11.33 26.48
N LEU A 271 9.19 -11.40 25.71
CA LEU A 271 7.92 -10.74 26.04
C LEU A 271 7.29 -11.35 27.30
N GLU A 272 7.28 -12.67 27.43
CA GLU A 272 6.76 -13.36 28.59
C GLU A 272 7.53 -12.99 29.87
N MET A 273 8.85 -12.95 29.78
CA MET A 273 9.69 -12.56 30.92
C MET A 273 9.48 -11.09 31.32
N ALA A 274 9.34 -10.18 30.34
CA ALA A 274 9.03 -8.78 30.62
C ALA A 274 7.63 -8.62 31.25
N ASP A 275 6.65 -9.38 30.78
CA ASP A 275 5.29 -9.37 31.33
C ASP A 275 5.24 -9.89 32.76
N GLN A 276 5.97 -10.97 33.09
CA GLN A 276 6.14 -11.45 34.44
C GLN A 276 6.72 -10.38 35.38
N ARG A 277 7.69 -9.58 34.89
CA ARG A 277 8.27 -8.47 35.68
C ARG A 277 7.28 -7.32 35.83
N LEU A 278 6.48 -7.02 34.82
CA LEU A 278 5.39 -6.05 34.91
C LEU A 278 4.33 -6.48 35.94
N TYR A 279 3.95 -7.76 35.92
CA TYR A 279 3.03 -8.31 36.90
C TYR A 279 3.55 -8.15 38.33
N GLN A 280 4.85 -8.45 38.56
CA GLN A 280 5.48 -8.24 39.87
C GLN A 280 5.49 -6.76 40.28
N ALA A 281 5.78 -5.85 39.37
CA ALA A 281 5.73 -4.41 39.62
C ALA A 281 4.31 -3.97 40.10
N LYS A 282 3.25 -4.54 39.45
CA LYS A 282 1.86 -4.27 39.86
C LYS A 282 1.51 -4.86 41.22
N GLU A 283 1.95 -6.09 41.55
CA GLU A 283 1.69 -6.72 42.86
C GLU A 283 2.43 -6.01 43.99
N GLU A 284 3.62 -5.51 43.77
CA GLU A 284 4.41 -4.82 44.80
C GLU A 284 3.92 -3.39 45.10
N GLY A 285 2.85 -2.90 44.45
CA GLY A 285 2.21 -1.62 44.76
C GLY A 285 2.36 -0.58 43.65
N ARG A 286 2.52 -1.01 42.40
CA ARG A 286 2.50 -0.15 41.20
C ARG A 286 3.49 1.02 41.21
N ASP A 287 3.38 1.93 40.22
CA ASP A 287 4.26 3.10 40.07
C ASP A 287 5.74 2.75 40.22
N ARG A 288 6.16 1.67 39.60
CA ARG A 288 7.54 1.15 39.73
C ARG A 288 8.07 0.43 38.54
N ILE A 289 9.35 0.18 38.60
CA ILE A 289 10.14 -0.49 37.57
C ILE A 289 10.69 -1.80 38.18
N ASN A 290 10.44 -2.92 37.50
CA ASN A 290 11.04 -4.21 37.84
C ASN A 290 11.78 -4.75 36.62
N ILE A 291 13.10 -4.68 36.62
CA ILE A 291 13.96 -5.12 35.50
C ILE A 291 14.90 -6.20 36.00
N ILE A 292 15.03 -7.28 35.23
CA ILE A 292 15.99 -8.33 35.46
C ILE A 292 17.10 -8.30 34.42
N ASP A 293 18.34 -8.43 34.87
CA ASP A 293 19.52 -8.57 34.02
C ASP A 293 20.02 -10.02 34.04
N HIS A 294 19.71 -10.77 32.97
CA HIS A 294 20.11 -12.16 32.82
C HIS A 294 21.55 -12.35 32.27
N ARG A 295 22.29 -11.28 32.01
CA ARG A 295 23.70 -11.37 31.57
C ARG A 295 24.62 -11.76 32.74
N SER A 296 24.20 -11.52 33.97
CA SER A 296 25.00 -11.70 35.19
C SER A 296 24.91 -13.10 35.79
N GLN A 297 24.18 -14.03 35.16
CA GLN A 297 24.04 -15.41 35.64
C GLN A 297 24.91 -16.38 34.81
N LYS A 298 26.22 -16.15 34.79
CA LYS A 298 27.24 -17.16 34.39
C LYS A 298 28.03 -17.59 35.59
#